data_f5183d25f9d7732dec24df304c551c9c
#
_entry.id   f5183d25f9d7732dec24df304c551c9c
#
_cell.length_a   1.000
_cell.length_b   1.000
_cell.length_c   1.000
_cell.angle_alpha   90.00
_cell.angle_beta   90.00
_cell.angle_gamma   90.00
#
_symmetry.space_group_name_H-M   'P 1'
#
loop_
_entity.id
_entity.type
_entity.pdbx_description
1 polymer ?
#
loop_
_entity_poly.entity_id
_entity_poly.type
_entity_poly.pdbx_seq_one_letter_code
_entity_poly.pdbx_strand_id
1 'polypeptide(L)'
;MPRGLALATLIAATLAAPLRAEEVVIFAAASLKTALDEVAAAFQASTGHSVTISYAGSGQLAKQIIEGAPADIFISAAETWMDAVDQAGLVVPGQRRDLLGNDLVLIAHGAQASPVEIGPELDLAALLGGGMLSMAMVDAVPAGQYGKQSLEALGLWDEVAPFVAQSENVRVALAL
;
A
#
# COMPACT_ATOMS: atom_id res chain seq x y z
N MET A 1 -13.93 36.19 74.24
CA MET A 1 -12.96 35.32 73.52
C MET A 1 -13.69 34.70 72.33
N PRO A 2 -13.50 35.20 71.09
CA PRO A 2 -14.07 34.57 69.93
C PRO A 2 -13.07 33.56 69.32
N ARG A 3 -13.52 32.33 69.10
CA ARG A 3 -12.82 31.27 68.42
C ARG A 3 -12.94 31.50 66.90
N GLY A 4 -11.82 31.81 66.24
CA GLY A 4 -11.76 31.85 64.73
C GLY A 4 -11.80 30.44 64.11
N LEU A 5 -12.73 30.23 63.22
CA LEU A 5 -12.85 29.05 62.40
C LEU A 5 -12.02 29.26 61.15
N ALA A 6 -10.87 28.58 61.02
CA ALA A 6 -10.05 28.56 59.80
C ALA A 6 -10.66 27.61 58.82
N LEU A 7 -11.19 28.14 57.70
CA LEU A 7 -11.70 27.36 56.54
C LEU A 7 -10.51 26.99 55.65
N ALA A 8 -10.09 25.74 55.69
CA ALA A 8 -9.05 25.21 54.81
C ALA A 8 -9.68 24.88 53.42
N THR A 9 -9.40 25.69 52.43
CA THR A 9 -9.82 25.44 51.04
C THR A 9 -8.86 24.43 50.42
N LEU A 10 -9.32 23.19 50.25
CA LEU A 10 -8.59 22.12 49.54
C LEU A 10 -8.71 22.34 48.03
N ILE A 11 -7.67 22.86 47.40
CA ILE A 11 -7.59 22.97 45.94
C ILE A 11 -7.23 21.59 45.39
N ALA A 12 -8.22 20.89 44.82
CA ALA A 12 -8.00 19.68 44.06
C ALA A 12 -7.37 20.04 42.70
N ALA A 13 -6.06 19.93 42.59
CA ALA A 13 -5.37 19.99 41.29
C ALA A 13 -5.68 18.71 40.49
N THR A 14 -6.61 18.83 39.57
CA THR A 14 -6.83 17.77 38.55
C THR A 14 -5.59 17.69 37.67
N LEU A 15 -4.78 16.66 37.89
CA LEU A 15 -3.70 16.24 36.99
C LEU A 15 -4.34 15.83 35.67
N ALA A 16 -4.44 16.75 34.71
CA ALA A 16 -4.71 16.41 33.33
C ALA A 16 -3.49 15.62 32.83
N ALA A 17 -3.61 14.29 32.77
CA ALA A 17 -2.62 13.47 32.08
C ALA A 17 -2.53 13.99 30.65
N PRO A 18 -1.33 14.22 30.09
CA PRO A 18 -1.21 14.60 28.71
C PRO A 18 -1.85 13.49 27.86
N LEU A 19 -2.82 13.86 27.03
CA LEU A 19 -3.37 12.98 26.01
C LEU A 19 -2.18 12.61 25.10
N ARG A 20 -1.64 11.41 25.28
CA ARG A 20 -0.54 10.94 24.44
C ARG A 20 -1.12 10.75 23.05
N ALA A 21 -0.59 11.48 22.08
CA ALA A 21 -0.84 11.20 20.68
C ALA A 21 -0.45 9.74 20.42
N GLU A 22 -1.39 8.91 20.01
CA GLU A 22 -1.10 7.53 19.63
C GLU A 22 -0.49 7.53 18.24
N GLU A 23 0.50 6.68 18.04
CA GLU A 23 1.10 6.45 16.72
C GLU A 23 0.36 5.32 16.04
N VAL A 24 -0.04 5.52 14.78
CA VAL A 24 -0.64 4.51 13.93
C VAL A 24 0.39 4.10 12.88
N VAL A 25 0.76 2.83 12.88
CA VAL A 25 1.70 2.24 11.92
C VAL A 25 0.94 1.54 10.80
N ILE A 26 1.13 2.00 9.57
CA ILE A 26 0.46 1.48 8.38
C ILE A 26 1.48 0.82 7.46
N PHE A 27 1.19 -0.41 7.03
CA PHE A 27 1.90 -1.06 5.95
C PHE A 27 1.01 -1.03 4.71
N ALA A 28 1.43 -0.35 3.65
CA ALA A 28 0.60 -0.10 2.48
C ALA A 28 1.29 -0.41 1.16
N ALA A 29 0.53 -0.95 0.22
CA ALA A 29 1.00 -1.14 -1.15
C ALA A 29 1.53 0.18 -1.73
N ALA A 30 2.69 0.14 -2.38
CA ALA A 30 3.40 1.31 -2.90
C ALA A 30 2.57 2.14 -3.89
N SER A 31 1.59 1.53 -4.59
CA SER A 31 0.66 2.23 -5.48
C SER A 31 -0.13 3.33 -4.77
N LEU A 32 -0.42 3.17 -3.48
CA LEU A 32 -1.24 4.09 -2.69
C LEU A 32 -0.48 5.33 -2.20
N LYS A 33 0.86 5.35 -2.31
CA LYS A 33 1.70 6.34 -1.61
C LYS A 33 1.19 7.78 -1.72
N THR A 34 0.93 8.28 -2.91
CA THR A 34 0.55 9.69 -3.09
C THR A 34 -0.76 10.03 -2.39
N ALA A 35 -1.81 9.23 -2.61
CA ALA A 35 -3.12 9.47 -2.01
C ALA A 35 -3.11 9.25 -0.49
N LEU A 36 -2.41 8.20 -0.03
CA LEU A 36 -2.38 7.87 1.39
C LEU A 36 -1.54 8.85 2.21
N ASP A 37 -0.49 9.44 1.65
CA ASP A 37 0.27 10.52 2.28
C ASP A 37 -0.63 11.76 2.54
N GLU A 38 -1.50 12.12 1.58
CA GLU A 38 -2.45 13.22 1.73
C GLU A 38 -3.51 12.91 2.81
N VAL A 39 -4.04 11.69 2.81
CA VAL A 39 -5.00 11.25 3.83
C VAL A 39 -4.37 11.25 5.22
N ALA A 40 -3.14 10.74 5.35
CA ALA A 40 -2.42 10.72 6.61
C ALA A 40 -2.15 12.13 7.14
N ALA A 41 -1.74 13.06 6.27
CA ALA A 41 -1.52 14.45 6.66
C ALA A 41 -2.81 15.11 7.17
N ALA A 42 -3.95 14.89 6.49
CA ALA A 42 -5.24 15.41 6.93
C ALA A 42 -5.70 14.80 8.26
N PHE A 43 -5.50 13.49 8.44
CA PHE A 43 -5.81 12.79 9.69
C PHE A 43 -4.98 13.33 10.86
N GLN A 44 -3.66 13.45 10.69
CA GLN A 44 -2.76 14.01 11.71
C GLN A 44 -3.16 15.45 12.09
N ALA A 45 -3.49 16.29 11.11
CA ALA A 45 -3.91 17.65 11.34
C ALA A 45 -5.24 17.76 12.11
N SER A 46 -6.16 16.82 11.89
CA SER A 46 -7.50 16.85 12.50
C SER A 46 -7.57 16.19 13.88
N THR A 47 -6.70 15.20 14.14
CA THR A 47 -6.77 14.38 15.35
C THR A 47 -5.63 14.60 16.34
N GLY A 48 -4.48 15.09 15.85
CA GLY A 48 -3.25 15.19 16.63
C GLY A 48 -2.52 13.86 16.82
N HIS A 49 -3.04 12.72 16.28
CA HIS A 49 -2.33 11.45 16.26
C HIS A 49 -1.23 11.47 15.21
N SER A 50 -0.16 10.69 15.40
CA SER A 50 0.90 10.49 14.39
C SER A 50 0.60 9.28 13.53
N VAL A 51 1.01 9.34 12.27
CA VAL A 51 0.89 8.22 11.31
C VAL A 51 2.25 7.96 10.69
N THR A 52 2.72 6.73 10.79
CA THR A 52 3.94 6.25 10.12
C THR A 52 3.55 5.23 9.07
N ILE A 53 3.97 5.41 7.81
CA ILE A 53 3.58 4.53 6.71
C ILE A 53 4.81 3.91 6.06
N SER A 54 4.82 2.57 5.98
CA SER A 54 5.80 1.80 5.22
C SER A 54 5.20 1.39 3.87
N TYR A 55 5.86 1.77 2.78
CA TYR A 55 5.41 1.47 1.42
C TYR A 55 6.33 0.47 0.74
N ALA A 56 5.76 -0.66 0.27
CA ALA A 56 6.48 -1.67 -0.51
C ALA A 56 5.51 -2.49 -1.38
N GLY A 57 6.01 -3.54 -2.05
CA GLY A 57 5.16 -4.55 -2.65
C GLY A 57 4.37 -5.30 -1.56
N SER A 58 3.08 -5.57 -1.81
CA SER A 58 2.21 -6.19 -0.79
C SER A 58 2.74 -7.52 -0.26
N GLY A 59 3.38 -8.33 -1.11
CA GLY A 59 3.98 -9.60 -0.69
C GLY A 59 5.15 -9.43 0.28
N GLN A 60 5.97 -8.40 0.10
CA GLN A 60 7.04 -8.08 1.03
C GLN A 60 6.50 -7.66 2.39
N LEU A 61 5.49 -6.76 2.39
CA LEU A 61 4.85 -6.28 3.61
C LEU A 61 4.12 -7.40 4.36
N ALA A 62 3.39 -8.27 3.65
CA ALA A 62 2.73 -9.43 4.24
C ALA A 62 3.73 -10.35 4.94
N LYS A 63 4.87 -10.65 4.32
CA LYS A 63 5.93 -11.46 4.93
C LYS A 63 6.48 -10.80 6.19
N GLN A 64 6.76 -9.50 6.16
CA GLN A 64 7.24 -8.77 7.33
C GLN A 64 6.23 -8.82 8.49
N ILE A 65 4.92 -8.67 8.22
CA ILE A 65 3.87 -8.78 9.22
C ILE A 65 3.82 -10.19 9.82
N ILE A 66 3.88 -11.23 8.98
CA ILE A 66 3.90 -12.63 9.43
C ILE A 66 5.14 -12.94 10.28
N GLU A 67 6.27 -12.30 9.98
CA GLU A 67 7.52 -12.38 10.74
C GLU A 67 7.52 -11.51 12.02
N GLY A 68 6.44 -10.79 12.30
CA GLY A 68 6.24 -10.04 13.54
C GLY A 68 6.52 -8.55 13.45
N ALA A 69 6.61 -7.96 12.26
CA ALA A 69 6.70 -6.51 12.13
C ALA A 69 5.41 -5.85 12.65
N PRO A 70 5.52 -4.78 13.47
CA PRO A 70 4.36 -4.14 14.07
C PRO A 70 3.62 -3.29 13.01
N ALA A 71 2.43 -3.70 12.62
CA ALA A 71 1.53 -2.95 11.77
C ALA A 71 0.14 -2.92 12.39
N ASP A 72 -0.41 -1.73 12.59
CA ASP A 72 -1.80 -1.57 13.05
C ASP A 72 -2.77 -1.74 11.89
N ILE A 73 -2.35 -1.33 10.68
CA ILE A 73 -3.16 -1.42 9.47
C ILE A 73 -2.31 -1.99 8.33
N PHE A 74 -2.84 -2.97 7.62
CA PHE A 74 -2.27 -3.48 6.38
C PHE A 74 -3.20 -3.19 5.20
N ILE A 75 -2.71 -2.49 4.16
CA ILE A 75 -3.46 -2.18 2.95
C ILE A 75 -2.76 -2.87 1.77
N SER A 76 -3.30 -4.03 1.40
CA SER A 76 -2.78 -4.85 0.31
C SER A 76 -3.41 -4.47 -1.03
N ALA A 77 -2.64 -4.53 -2.11
CA ALA A 77 -3.13 -4.40 -3.48
C ALA A 77 -3.51 -5.75 -4.12
N ALA A 78 -3.47 -6.85 -3.36
CA ALA A 78 -3.96 -8.16 -3.80
C ALA A 78 -4.55 -8.92 -2.62
N GLU A 79 -5.67 -9.58 -2.87
CA GLU A 79 -6.37 -10.40 -1.88
C GLU A 79 -5.50 -11.53 -1.35
N THR A 80 -4.71 -12.17 -2.22
CA THR A 80 -3.83 -13.30 -1.86
C THR A 80 -2.86 -12.97 -0.74
N TRP A 81 -2.33 -11.74 -0.68
CA TRP A 81 -1.44 -11.32 0.39
C TRP A 81 -2.19 -10.96 1.67
N MET A 82 -3.41 -10.45 1.56
CA MET A 82 -4.30 -10.29 2.71
C MET A 82 -4.72 -11.64 3.27
N ASP A 83 -5.04 -12.61 2.40
CA ASP A 83 -5.35 -13.99 2.80
C ASP A 83 -4.20 -14.63 3.58
N ALA A 84 -2.96 -14.41 3.15
CA ALA A 84 -1.79 -14.94 3.84
C ALA A 84 -1.65 -14.41 5.27
N VAL A 85 -1.88 -13.12 5.50
CA VAL A 85 -1.86 -12.48 6.82
C VAL A 85 -3.04 -12.94 7.69
N ASP A 86 -4.21 -13.09 7.08
CA ASP A 86 -5.42 -13.58 7.76
C ASP A 86 -5.28 -15.05 8.19
N GLN A 87 -4.76 -15.92 7.31
CA GLN A 87 -4.46 -17.33 7.62
C GLN A 87 -3.41 -17.48 8.72
N ALA A 88 -2.50 -16.51 8.85
CA ALA A 88 -1.56 -16.45 9.97
C ALA A 88 -2.23 -16.00 11.29
N GLY A 89 -3.53 -15.68 11.30
CA GLY A 89 -4.28 -15.25 12.48
C GLY A 89 -3.95 -13.84 12.96
N LEU A 90 -3.42 -12.99 12.08
CA LEU A 90 -2.94 -11.63 12.41
C LEU A 90 -3.95 -10.55 12.04
N VAL A 91 -5.08 -10.90 11.42
CA VAL A 91 -6.18 -9.97 11.15
C VAL A 91 -7.23 -10.06 12.26
N VAL A 92 -7.62 -8.93 12.81
CA VAL A 92 -8.68 -8.89 13.82
C VAL A 92 -9.99 -9.34 13.17
N PRO A 93 -10.70 -10.32 13.76
CA PRO A 93 -11.93 -10.85 13.18
C PRO A 93 -12.95 -9.75 12.83
N GLY A 94 -13.44 -9.78 11.59
CA GLY A 94 -14.42 -8.81 11.08
C GLY A 94 -13.86 -7.44 10.68
N GLN A 95 -12.54 -7.26 10.73
CA GLN A 95 -11.89 -5.98 10.32
C GLN A 95 -11.35 -6.00 8.90
N ARG A 96 -11.36 -7.14 8.21
CA ARG A 96 -11.01 -7.19 6.79
C ARG A 96 -12.11 -6.56 5.92
N ARG A 97 -11.70 -5.70 4.98
CA ARG A 97 -12.62 -5.00 4.06
C ARG A 97 -11.97 -4.78 2.71
N ASP A 98 -12.74 -4.89 1.65
CA ASP A 98 -12.37 -4.41 0.34
C ASP A 98 -12.59 -2.89 0.30
N LEU A 99 -11.50 -2.14 0.11
CA LEU A 99 -11.51 -0.69 0.23
C LEU A 99 -11.61 0.00 -1.12
N LEU A 100 -10.87 -0.49 -2.13
CA LEU A 100 -10.70 0.13 -3.44
C LEU A 100 -10.64 -0.94 -4.53
N GLY A 101 -11.18 -0.61 -5.72
CA GLY A 101 -10.89 -1.33 -6.96
C GLY A 101 -9.61 -0.83 -7.62
N ASN A 102 -9.08 -1.61 -8.56
CA ASN A 102 -7.90 -1.25 -9.34
C ASN A 102 -7.94 -1.89 -10.73
N ASP A 103 -7.43 -1.16 -11.72
CA ASP A 103 -7.26 -1.63 -13.09
C ASP A 103 -5.78 -1.56 -13.48
N LEU A 104 -5.37 -2.45 -14.41
CA LEU A 104 -4.07 -2.39 -15.05
C LEU A 104 -4.16 -1.63 -16.36
N VAL A 105 -3.12 -0.88 -16.66
CA VAL A 105 -2.99 -0.16 -17.93
C VAL A 105 -1.62 -0.42 -18.54
N LEU A 106 -1.55 -0.43 -19.85
CA LEU A 106 -0.29 -0.39 -20.60
C LEU A 106 0.02 1.08 -20.89
N ILE A 107 1.19 1.52 -20.49
CA ILE A 107 1.67 2.88 -20.75
C ILE A 107 2.93 2.85 -21.60
N ALA A 108 3.14 3.89 -22.39
CA ALA A 108 4.38 4.08 -23.12
C ALA A 108 5.04 5.40 -22.72
N HIS A 109 6.35 5.44 -22.79
CA HIS A 109 7.12 6.64 -22.50
C HIS A 109 6.93 7.70 -23.61
N GLY A 110 6.66 8.93 -23.19
CA GLY A 110 6.59 10.09 -24.08
C GLY A 110 5.20 10.44 -24.59
N ALA A 111 5.00 11.74 -24.87
CA ALA A 111 3.72 12.31 -25.26
C ALA A 111 3.27 11.95 -26.69
N GLN A 112 4.14 11.31 -27.48
CA GLN A 112 3.88 10.96 -28.89
C GLN A 112 3.47 9.50 -29.08
N ALA A 113 3.35 8.73 -28.00
CA ALA A 113 2.88 7.35 -28.08
C ALA A 113 1.43 7.31 -28.55
N SER A 114 1.16 6.48 -29.58
CA SER A 114 -0.20 6.25 -30.06
C SER A 114 -0.91 5.26 -29.14
N PRO A 115 -2.21 5.47 -28.86
CA PRO A 115 -3.02 4.46 -28.17
C PRO A 115 -3.01 3.14 -28.93
N VAL A 116 -3.00 2.03 -28.20
CA VAL A 116 -3.12 0.69 -28.75
C VAL A 116 -4.31 -0.03 -28.11
N GLU A 117 -4.94 -0.91 -28.86
CA GLU A 117 -5.96 -1.80 -28.33
C GLU A 117 -5.27 -3.02 -27.70
N ILE A 118 -5.58 -3.27 -26.42
CA ILE A 118 -5.03 -4.43 -25.69
C ILE A 118 -5.92 -5.64 -25.98
N GLY A 119 -5.36 -6.62 -26.67
CA GLY A 119 -6.06 -7.84 -27.06
C GLY A 119 -5.07 -8.92 -27.50
N PRO A 120 -5.56 -10.13 -27.84
CA PRO A 120 -4.70 -11.25 -28.22
C PRO A 120 -3.93 -11.02 -29.54
N GLU A 121 -4.37 -10.07 -30.36
CA GLU A 121 -3.72 -9.70 -31.63
C GLU A 121 -2.64 -8.62 -31.47
N LEU A 122 -2.39 -8.14 -30.24
CA LEU A 122 -1.41 -7.11 -29.97
C LEU A 122 0.00 -7.70 -30.09
N ASP A 123 0.76 -7.22 -31.07
CA ASP A 123 2.21 -7.53 -31.19
C ASP A 123 3.00 -6.66 -30.18
N LEU A 124 3.01 -7.09 -28.93
CA LEU A 124 3.67 -6.36 -27.85
C LEU A 124 5.20 -6.38 -28.01
N ALA A 125 5.77 -7.46 -28.57
CA ALA A 125 7.21 -7.55 -28.83
C ALA A 125 7.65 -6.54 -29.90
N ALA A 126 6.87 -6.38 -30.96
CA ALA A 126 7.14 -5.34 -31.96
C ALA A 126 7.01 -3.92 -31.38
N LEU A 127 6.04 -3.68 -30.49
CA LEU A 127 5.89 -2.38 -29.80
C LEU A 127 7.09 -2.05 -28.92
N LEU A 128 7.73 -3.03 -28.31
CA LEU A 128 8.93 -2.82 -27.50
C LEU A 128 10.13 -2.36 -28.36
N GLY A 129 10.14 -2.67 -29.66
CA GLY A 129 11.18 -2.21 -30.56
C GLY A 129 12.61 -2.59 -30.17
N GLY A 130 12.77 -3.69 -29.43
CA GLY A 130 14.03 -4.13 -28.82
C GLY A 130 14.29 -3.54 -27.44
N GLY A 131 13.36 -2.75 -26.88
CA GLY A 131 13.37 -2.30 -25.50
C GLY A 131 12.82 -3.34 -24.52
N MET A 132 12.53 -2.90 -23.31
CA MET A 132 12.04 -3.74 -22.22
C MET A 132 10.64 -3.32 -21.77
N LEU A 133 9.82 -4.30 -21.37
CA LEU A 133 8.57 -4.06 -20.66
C LEU A 133 8.86 -3.94 -19.17
N SER A 134 8.71 -2.73 -18.63
CA SER A 134 8.87 -2.53 -17.19
C SER A 134 7.65 -3.03 -16.43
N MET A 135 7.87 -3.93 -15.49
CA MET A 135 6.84 -4.50 -14.62
C MET A 135 7.34 -4.57 -13.17
N ALA A 136 6.42 -4.62 -12.23
CA ALA A 136 6.79 -5.06 -10.88
C ALA A 136 7.09 -6.57 -10.87
N MET A 137 7.77 -7.08 -9.83
CA MET A 137 8.09 -8.52 -9.72
C MET A 137 6.84 -9.39 -9.88
N VAL A 138 6.87 -10.26 -10.87
CA VAL A 138 5.69 -11.03 -11.33
C VAL A 138 5.26 -12.14 -10.36
N ASP A 139 6.12 -12.53 -9.43
CA ASP A 139 5.81 -13.59 -8.46
C ASP A 139 5.47 -13.06 -7.06
N ALA A 140 5.69 -11.77 -6.78
CA ALA A 140 5.60 -11.25 -5.42
C ALA A 140 4.86 -9.90 -5.30
N VAL A 141 4.77 -9.13 -6.36
CA VAL A 141 4.15 -7.79 -6.33
C VAL A 141 2.84 -7.81 -7.10
N PRO A 142 1.73 -7.33 -6.51
CA PRO A 142 0.40 -7.41 -7.14
C PRO A 142 0.35 -6.92 -8.59
N ALA A 143 0.92 -5.76 -8.89
CA ALA A 143 0.93 -5.23 -10.26
C ALA A 143 1.68 -6.15 -11.24
N GLY A 144 2.75 -6.80 -10.80
CA GLY A 144 3.47 -7.79 -11.60
C GLY A 144 2.67 -9.08 -11.77
N GLN A 145 2.08 -9.59 -10.68
CA GLN A 145 1.25 -10.81 -10.71
C GLN A 145 0.05 -10.65 -11.64
N TYR A 146 -0.70 -9.55 -11.52
CA TYR A 146 -1.85 -9.28 -12.37
C TYR A 146 -1.44 -8.96 -13.81
N GLY A 147 -0.32 -8.26 -14.02
CA GLY A 147 0.22 -8.01 -15.35
C GLY A 147 0.58 -9.30 -16.08
N LYS A 148 1.31 -10.19 -15.41
CA LYS A 148 1.63 -11.51 -15.94
C LYS A 148 0.36 -12.31 -16.25
N GLN A 149 -0.56 -12.40 -15.32
CA GLN A 149 -1.84 -13.11 -15.50
C GLN A 149 -2.64 -12.57 -16.69
N SER A 150 -2.68 -11.25 -16.87
CA SER A 150 -3.34 -10.63 -18.01
C SER A 150 -2.67 -10.98 -19.33
N LEU A 151 -1.33 -10.94 -19.38
CA LEU A 151 -0.57 -11.30 -20.58
C LEU A 151 -0.68 -12.80 -20.90
N GLU A 152 -0.72 -13.67 -19.89
CA GLU A 152 -0.99 -15.10 -20.06
C GLU A 152 -2.39 -15.35 -20.63
N ALA A 153 -3.41 -14.67 -20.10
CA ALA A 153 -4.79 -14.78 -20.57
C ALA A 153 -4.97 -14.30 -22.03
N LEU A 154 -4.15 -13.37 -22.48
CA LEU A 154 -4.11 -12.88 -23.86
C LEU A 154 -3.20 -13.71 -24.77
N GLY A 155 -2.43 -14.67 -24.23
CA GLY A 155 -1.46 -15.46 -24.98
C GLY A 155 -0.18 -14.71 -25.36
N LEU A 156 0.10 -13.57 -24.72
CA LEU A 156 1.24 -12.69 -25.03
C LEU A 156 2.44 -12.92 -24.12
N TRP A 157 2.28 -13.63 -23.00
CA TRP A 157 3.32 -13.75 -21.97
C TRP A 157 4.62 -14.39 -22.46
N ASP A 158 4.53 -15.53 -23.11
CA ASP A 158 5.71 -16.32 -23.52
C ASP A 158 6.63 -15.54 -24.47
N GLU A 159 6.03 -14.70 -25.31
CA GLU A 159 6.76 -13.88 -26.26
C GLU A 159 7.49 -12.70 -25.59
N VAL A 160 6.87 -12.07 -24.58
CA VAL A 160 7.43 -10.86 -23.95
C VAL A 160 8.21 -11.16 -22.66
N ALA A 161 8.05 -12.32 -22.05
CA ALA A 161 8.73 -12.68 -20.81
C ALA A 161 10.26 -12.46 -20.84
N PRO A 162 10.99 -12.75 -21.95
CA PRO A 162 12.42 -12.48 -22.03
C PRO A 162 12.78 -10.99 -21.99
N PHE A 163 11.82 -10.11 -22.27
CA PHE A 163 12.00 -8.67 -22.35
C PHE A 163 11.41 -7.94 -21.14
N VAL A 164 11.05 -8.66 -20.06
CA VAL A 164 10.48 -8.04 -18.85
C VAL A 164 11.58 -7.58 -17.92
N ALA A 165 11.63 -6.26 -17.65
CA ALA A 165 12.43 -5.67 -16.59
C ALA A 165 11.61 -5.60 -15.30
N GLN A 166 12.00 -6.36 -14.28
CA GLN A 166 11.25 -6.46 -13.04
C GLN A 166 11.77 -5.51 -11.95
N SER A 167 10.84 -4.91 -11.21
CA SER A 167 11.12 -3.97 -10.11
C SER A 167 10.46 -4.40 -8.81
N GLU A 168 11.03 -3.99 -7.70
CA GLU A 168 10.56 -4.37 -6.34
C GLU A 168 9.15 -3.89 -6.00
N ASN A 169 8.65 -2.86 -6.66
CA ASN A 169 7.28 -2.37 -6.52
C ASN A 169 6.84 -1.61 -7.78
N VAL A 170 5.54 -1.33 -7.88
CA VAL A 170 4.94 -0.70 -9.07
C VAL A 170 5.43 0.73 -9.31
N ARG A 171 5.81 1.47 -8.28
CA ARG A 171 6.31 2.86 -8.46
C ARG A 171 7.71 2.89 -9.04
N VAL A 172 8.56 1.95 -8.64
CA VAL A 172 9.90 1.76 -9.24
C VAL A 172 9.74 1.30 -10.69
N ALA A 173 8.83 0.37 -10.97
CA ALA A 173 8.53 -0.04 -12.35
C ALA A 173 8.07 1.14 -13.22
N LEU A 174 7.24 2.04 -12.68
CA LEU A 174 6.75 3.21 -13.40
C LEU A 174 7.86 4.24 -13.69
N ALA A 175 8.94 4.26 -12.92
CA ALA A 175 10.02 5.23 -13.05
C ALA A 175 11.10 4.83 -14.08
N LEU A 176 11.07 3.57 -14.56
CA LEU A 176 11.97 3.05 -15.60
C LEU A 176 11.45 3.35 -17.00
#